data_97105866c6bdf36b23764f6271e9bf2b
#
_entry.id   97105866c6bdf36b23764f6271e9bf2b
#
_cell.length_a   1.000
_cell.length_b   1.000
_cell.length_c   1.000
_cell.angle_alpha   90.00
_cell.angle_beta   90.00
_cell.angle_gamma   90.00
#
_symmetry.space_group_name_H-M   'P 1'
#
loop_
_entity.id
_entity.type
_entity.pdbx_description
1 polymer ?
#
loop_
_entity_poly.entity_id
_entity_poly.type
_entity_poly.pdbx_seq_one_letter_code
_entity_poly.pdbx_strand_id
1 'polypeptide(L)'
;MDYKRITSYENYIEIEEVKNFKLKQTFECGQCFRFNKIDDNNYIVVAFEKVIELKQEGDNILIYNSSEEDVKDIWIKYFDLERDYLKIKNELSKDELLRKSVEYGSGIRILNQDPFEMLISFIISARNSIPSIMKTINKISSKYGSKIEYKDNTYYAFPTVDQIKDATLEEIQETGASFRSKYIIDTIANVYMSKKATKLGDNNTSEEFKKYDLDYIKNLSDDECHAALQEFKGVGAKVADCIMLFSMEKYSAFPVDVWVKRAMIYFYGAEDASLNKIRIFARNKFGKISGFAQQYLFYYARENKIKIED
;
A
#
# COMPACT_ATOMS: atom_id res chain seq x y z
N MET A 1 -15.80 -2.37 14.02
CA MET A 1 -16.29 -2.45 12.63
C MET A 1 -16.81 -1.08 12.23
N ASP A 2 -16.28 -0.53 11.15
CA ASP A 2 -16.57 0.85 10.70
C ASP A 2 -17.62 0.89 9.58
N TYR A 3 -18.55 -0.06 9.53
CA TYR A 3 -19.72 -0.05 8.66
C TYR A 3 -20.88 -0.79 9.32
N LYS A 4 -22.10 -0.57 8.83
CA LYS A 4 -23.31 -1.14 9.45
C LYS A 4 -23.75 -2.43 8.77
N ARG A 5 -23.90 -2.41 7.44
CA ARG A 5 -24.33 -3.58 6.66
C ARG A 5 -23.92 -3.47 5.20
N ILE A 6 -24.03 -4.59 4.48
CA ILE A 6 -23.84 -4.70 3.04
C ILE A 6 -25.22 -5.02 2.43
N THR A 7 -25.62 -4.27 1.42
CA THR A 7 -26.88 -4.46 0.69
C THR A 7 -26.60 -4.57 -0.79
N SER A 8 -27.13 -5.63 -1.43
CA SER A 8 -26.96 -5.86 -2.86
C SER A 8 -28.12 -5.23 -3.63
N TYR A 9 -27.80 -4.48 -4.67
CA TYR A 9 -28.71 -3.94 -5.66
C TYR A 9 -28.40 -4.50 -7.05
N GLU A 10 -29.26 -4.28 -8.02
CA GLU A 10 -29.12 -4.83 -9.38
C GLU A 10 -27.76 -4.47 -10.04
N ASN A 11 -27.28 -3.24 -9.84
CA ASN A 11 -26.11 -2.73 -10.55
C ASN A 11 -24.91 -2.41 -9.64
N TYR A 12 -25.06 -2.50 -8.32
CA TYR A 12 -24.00 -2.19 -7.34
C TYR A 12 -24.25 -2.88 -6.00
N ILE A 13 -23.21 -2.95 -5.22
CA ILE A 13 -23.27 -3.34 -3.81
C ILE A 13 -23.06 -2.09 -2.97
N GLU A 14 -23.89 -1.86 -1.98
CA GLU A 14 -23.78 -0.74 -1.05
C GLU A 14 -23.25 -1.20 0.29
N ILE A 15 -22.21 -0.52 0.77
CA ILE A 15 -21.75 -0.62 2.16
C ILE A 15 -22.28 0.62 2.87
N GLU A 16 -23.16 0.41 3.85
CA GLU A 16 -23.88 1.46 4.53
C GLU A 16 -23.17 1.95 5.80
N GLU A 17 -23.29 3.25 6.07
CA GLU A 17 -22.76 3.93 7.25
C GLU A 17 -21.27 3.62 7.48
N VAL A 18 -20.46 3.76 6.42
CA VAL A 18 -19.01 3.56 6.50
C VAL A 18 -18.37 4.77 7.17
N LYS A 19 -17.82 4.55 8.35
CA LYS A 19 -17.20 5.59 9.18
C LYS A 19 -15.72 5.73 8.87
N ASN A 20 -15.18 6.93 9.11
CA ASN A 20 -13.75 7.19 9.02
C ASN A 20 -13.17 6.83 7.63
N PHE A 21 -13.93 7.05 6.56
CA PHE A 21 -13.50 6.71 5.21
C PHE A 21 -13.87 7.83 4.24
N LYS A 22 -12.87 8.34 3.51
CA LYS A 22 -13.04 9.25 2.38
C LYS A 22 -12.18 8.77 1.23
N LEU A 23 -12.79 8.53 0.07
CA LEU A 23 -12.12 7.98 -1.12
C LEU A 23 -10.91 8.83 -1.50
N LYS A 24 -11.09 10.16 -1.63
CA LYS A 24 -10.01 11.09 -1.94
C LYS A 24 -8.82 10.95 -0.99
N GLN A 25 -9.08 11.01 0.32
CA GLN A 25 -8.00 10.96 1.30
C GLN A 25 -7.29 9.59 1.30
N THR A 26 -8.02 8.51 1.07
CA THR A 26 -7.48 7.15 1.07
C THR A 26 -6.65 6.85 -0.19
N PHE A 27 -7.13 7.24 -1.37
CA PHE A 27 -6.40 6.95 -2.62
C PHE A 27 -5.29 7.95 -2.93
N GLU A 28 -5.46 9.21 -2.57
CA GLU A 28 -4.49 10.26 -2.89
C GLU A 28 -3.42 10.47 -1.80
N CYS A 29 -3.41 9.67 -0.73
CA CYS A 29 -2.41 9.79 0.34
C CYS A 29 -1.08 9.04 0.07
N GLY A 30 -0.84 8.56 -1.16
CA GLY A 30 0.45 8.03 -1.57
C GLY A 30 0.73 6.57 -1.20
N GLN A 31 -0.29 5.82 -0.82
CA GLN A 31 -0.20 4.38 -0.50
C GLN A 31 -0.58 3.46 -1.66
N CYS A 32 -1.30 3.97 -2.66
CA CYS A 32 -1.84 3.23 -3.80
C CYS A 32 -1.49 3.92 -5.10
N PHE A 33 -1.28 3.13 -6.17
CA PHE A 33 -0.84 3.64 -7.47
C PHE A 33 -1.75 3.20 -8.63
N ARG A 34 -2.77 2.39 -8.35
CA ARG A 34 -3.62 1.77 -9.37
C ARG A 34 -5.08 2.18 -9.24
N PHE A 35 -5.29 3.47 -9.42
CA PHE A 35 -6.63 4.06 -9.46
C PHE A 35 -6.71 5.13 -10.55
N ASN A 36 -7.92 5.34 -11.04
CA ASN A 36 -8.28 6.46 -11.92
C ASN A 36 -9.34 7.29 -11.20
N LYS A 37 -9.01 8.55 -10.93
CA LYS A 37 -9.95 9.49 -10.34
C LYS A 37 -10.92 10.00 -11.40
N ILE A 38 -12.22 9.87 -11.15
CA ILE A 38 -13.28 10.52 -11.94
C ILE A 38 -13.57 11.88 -11.31
N ASP A 39 -13.86 11.90 -10.01
CA ASP A 39 -13.98 13.11 -9.17
C ASP A 39 -13.58 12.79 -7.72
N ASP A 40 -13.80 13.70 -6.77
CA ASP A 40 -13.39 13.52 -5.37
C ASP A 40 -14.16 12.39 -4.65
N ASN A 41 -15.30 11.97 -5.17
CA ASN A 41 -16.16 10.94 -4.60
C ASN A 41 -16.32 9.72 -5.52
N ASN A 42 -15.65 9.69 -6.68
CA ASN A 42 -15.77 8.60 -7.64
C ASN A 42 -14.40 8.19 -8.19
N TYR A 43 -14.04 6.90 -8.00
CA TYR A 43 -12.75 6.31 -8.34
C TYR A 43 -12.94 4.95 -9.01
N ILE A 44 -12.15 4.68 -10.05
CA ILE A 44 -11.97 3.32 -10.58
C ILE A 44 -10.68 2.76 -9.99
N VAL A 45 -10.76 1.57 -9.43
CA VAL A 45 -9.65 0.90 -8.75
C VAL A 45 -9.38 -0.45 -9.39
N VAL A 46 -8.11 -0.76 -9.60
CA VAL A 46 -7.66 -2.07 -10.08
C VAL A 46 -6.85 -2.73 -8.96
N ALA A 47 -7.36 -3.82 -8.41
CA ALA A 47 -6.67 -4.62 -7.39
C ALA A 47 -7.18 -6.07 -7.43
N PHE A 48 -6.34 -7.03 -7.00
CA PHE A 48 -6.69 -8.46 -6.93
C PHE A 48 -7.31 -9.00 -8.22
N GLU A 49 -6.72 -8.65 -9.36
CA GLU A 49 -7.16 -9.03 -10.71
C GLU A 49 -8.59 -8.57 -11.07
N LYS A 50 -9.13 -7.59 -10.35
CA LYS A 50 -10.47 -7.02 -10.55
C LYS A 50 -10.41 -5.52 -10.79
N VAL A 51 -11.44 -5.01 -11.47
CA VAL A 51 -11.72 -3.57 -11.63
C VAL A 51 -13.03 -3.29 -10.93
N ILE A 52 -13.04 -2.33 -10.04
CA ILE A 52 -14.27 -1.80 -9.43
C ILE A 52 -14.37 -0.30 -9.64
N GLU A 53 -15.59 0.20 -9.70
CA GLU A 53 -15.86 1.62 -9.55
C GLU A 53 -16.48 1.87 -8.19
N LEU A 54 -15.94 2.86 -7.49
CA LEU A 54 -16.36 3.27 -6.17
C LEU A 54 -17.01 4.62 -6.24
N LYS A 55 -18.19 4.77 -5.62
CA LYS A 55 -18.83 6.05 -5.45
C LYS A 55 -19.18 6.26 -3.98
N GLN A 56 -18.79 7.41 -3.43
CA GLN A 56 -19.13 7.78 -2.06
C GLN A 56 -20.32 8.73 -2.05
N GLU A 57 -21.41 8.33 -1.39
CA GLU A 57 -22.61 9.13 -1.17
C GLU A 57 -22.85 9.31 0.32
N GLY A 58 -22.41 10.45 0.86
CA GLY A 58 -22.40 10.68 2.31
C GLY A 58 -21.45 9.70 3.01
N ASP A 59 -22.03 8.88 3.90
CA ASP A 59 -21.31 7.82 4.60
C ASP A 59 -21.49 6.44 3.94
N ASN A 60 -22.12 6.34 2.77
CA ASN A 60 -22.29 5.09 2.05
C ASN A 60 -21.26 4.98 0.93
N ILE A 61 -20.78 3.74 0.70
CA ILE A 61 -19.89 3.41 -0.41
C ILE A 61 -20.61 2.46 -1.35
N LEU A 62 -20.78 2.88 -2.58
CA LEU A 62 -21.35 2.08 -3.66
C LEU A 62 -20.19 1.47 -4.45
N ILE A 63 -20.23 0.15 -4.62
CA ILE A 63 -19.23 -0.63 -5.36
C ILE A 63 -19.89 -1.23 -6.59
N TYR A 64 -19.53 -0.73 -7.76
CA TYR A 64 -19.95 -1.25 -9.05
C TYR A 64 -18.95 -2.27 -9.57
N ASN A 65 -19.42 -3.16 -10.47
CA ASN A 65 -18.62 -4.24 -11.06
C ASN A 65 -18.04 -5.21 -10.04
N SER A 66 -18.82 -5.55 -9.03
CA SER A 66 -18.45 -6.48 -7.98
C SER A 66 -19.63 -7.34 -7.56
N SER A 67 -19.38 -8.51 -7.01
CA SER A 67 -20.36 -9.34 -6.34
C SER A 67 -20.36 -9.09 -4.83
N GLU A 68 -21.44 -9.50 -4.15
CA GLU A 68 -21.48 -9.43 -2.69
C GLU A 68 -20.41 -10.30 -2.03
N GLU A 69 -20.08 -11.45 -2.63
CA GLU A 69 -19.00 -12.33 -2.19
C GLU A 69 -17.65 -11.60 -2.28
N ASP A 70 -17.34 -10.98 -3.42
CA ASP A 70 -16.12 -10.18 -3.57
C ASP A 70 -16.03 -9.02 -2.57
N VAL A 71 -17.16 -8.37 -2.27
CA VAL A 71 -17.20 -7.30 -1.28
C VAL A 71 -16.83 -7.83 0.09
N LYS A 72 -17.37 -8.97 0.51
CA LYS A 72 -17.08 -9.59 1.81
C LYS A 72 -15.66 -10.15 1.91
N ASP A 73 -15.19 -10.83 0.87
CA ASP A 73 -13.93 -11.57 0.92
C ASP A 73 -12.71 -10.72 0.57
N ILE A 74 -12.89 -9.71 -0.29
CA ILE A 74 -11.79 -8.87 -0.79
C ILE A 74 -11.90 -7.43 -0.29
N TRP A 75 -12.99 -6.73 -0.62
CA TRP A 75 -13.03 -5.28 -0.48
C TRP A 75 -13.16 -4.81 0.98
N ILE A 76 -13.87 -5.54 1.83
CA ILE A 76 -13.90 -5.27 3.28
C ILE A 76 -12.49 -5.32 3.89
N LYS A 77 -11.70 -6.33 3.50
CA LYS A 77 -10.30 -6.47 3.96
C LYS A 77 -9.39 -5.42 3.33
N TYR A 78 -9.54 -5.20 2.01
CA TYR A 78 -8.75 -4.22 1.26
C TYR A 78 -8.87 -2.81 1.87
N PHE A 79 -10.08 -2.38 2.21
CA PHE A 79 -10.35 -1.09 2.84
C PHE A 79 -10.19 -1.10 4.37
N ASP A 80 -9.81 -2.21 4.98
CA ASP A 80 -9.65 -2.38 6.44
C ASP A 80 -10.92 -1.95 7.22
N LEU A 81 -12.13 -2.27 6.71
CA LEU A 81 -13.40 -1.79 7.27
C LEU A 81 -13.82 -2.48 8.58
N GLU A 82 -13.20 -3.60 8.93
CA GLU A 82 -13.45 -4.28 10.21
C GLU A 82 -12.77 -3.60 11.40
N ARG A 83 -11.75 -2.74 11.14
CA ARG A 83 -11.01 -2.03 12.18
C ARG A 83 -11.72 -0.76 12.61
N ASP A 84 -11.75 -0.54 13.91
CA ASP A 84 -12.26 0.67 14.55
C ASP A 84 -11.24 1.82 14.47
N TYR A 85 -11.37 2.65 13.43
CA TYR A 85 -10.49 3.81 13.22
C TYR A 85 -10.77 4.95 14.18
N LEU A 86 -11.98 5.03 14.75
CA LEU A 86 -12.27 6.04 15.78
C LEU A 86 -11.40 5.80 17.02
N LYS A 87 -11.25 4.54 17.43
CA LYS A 87 -10.38 4.17 18.56
C LYS A 87 -8.92 4.54 18.30
N ILE A 88 -8.41 4.26 17.10
CA ILE A 88 -7.04 4.61 16.70
C ILE A 88 -6.85 6.13 16.72
N LYS A 89 -7.78 6.88 16.11
CA LYS A 89 -7.73 8.34 16.06
C LYS A 89 -7.79 8.97 17.46
N ASN A 90 -8.64 8.46 18.33
CA ASN A 90 -8.73 8.93 19.70
C ASN A 90 -7.43 8.67 20.47
N GLU A 91 -6.78 7.53 20.27
CA GLU A 91 -5.50 7.22 20.91
C GLU A 91 -4.38 8.16 20.39
N LEU A 92 -4.27 8.32 19.08
CA LEU A 92 -3.29 9.20 18.47
C LEU A 92 -3.51 10.69 18.82
N SER A 93 -4.76 11.11 18.96
CA SER A 93 -5.12 12.49 19.29
C SER A 93 -4.85 12.89 20.75
N LYS A 94 -4.42 11.94 21.60
CA LYS A 94 -3.86 12.26 22.93
C LYS A 94 -2.55 13.04 22.81
N ASP A 95 -1.83 12.84 21.71
CA ASP A 95 -0.71 13.68 21.33
C ASP A 95 -1.27 14.92 20.61
N GLU A 96 -1.15 16.08 21.25
CA GLU A 96 -1.70 17.35 20.74
C GLU A 96 -1.09 17.77 19.40
N LEU A 97 0.17 17.40 19.16
CA LEU A 97 0.87 17.73 17.92
C LEU A 97 0.36 16.86 16.77
N LEU A 98 0.10 15.56 17.03
CA LEU A 98 -0.45 14.64 16.05
C LEU A 98 -1.95 14.89 15.78
N ARG A 99 -2.70 15.40 16.74
CA ARG A 99 -4.14 15.65 16.64
C ARG A 99 -4.51 16.44 15.38
N LYS A 100 -3.76 17.49 15.05
CA LYS A 100 -3.98 18.29 13.83
C LYS A 100 -3.88 17.46 12.56
N SER A 101 -2.93 16.54 12.51
CA SER A 101 -2.74 15.64 11.35
C SER A 101 -3.87 14.63 11.25
N VAL A 102 -4.34 14.10 12.38
CA VAL A 102 -5.47 13.17 12.46
C VAL A 102 -6.78 13.83 12.03
N GLU A 103 -7.05 15.04 12.49
CA GLU A 103 -8.23 15.82 12.11
C GLU A 103 -8.23 16.11 10.60
N TYR A 104 -7.08 16.52 10.05
CA TYR A 104 -6.93 16.85 8.64
C TYR A 104 -7.14 15.63 7.73
N GLY A 105 -6.56 14.49 8.09
CA GLY A 105 -6.65 13.21 7.35
C GLY A 105 -7.74 12.27 7.87
N SER A 106 -8.80 12.77 8.49
CA SER A 106 -9.76 11.98 9.27
C SER A 106 -10.46 10.83 8.53
N GLY A 107 -10.45 10.83 7.20
CA GLY A 107 -11.03 9.80 6.34
C GLY A 107 -9.98 8.85 5.72
N ILE A 108 -8.71 8.93 6.10
CA ILE A 108 -7.68 8.02 5.60
C ILE A 108 -7.87 6.63 6.23
N ARG A 109 -7.88 5.62 5.35
CA ARG A 109 -7.74 4.22 5.75
C ARG A 109 -6.47 3.64 5.14
N ILE A 110 -5.82 2.73 5.83
CA ILE A 110 -4.66 1.99 5.31
C ILE A 110 -5.20 0.81 4.50
N LEU A 111 -4.84 0.76 3.21
CA LEU A 111 -5.25 -0.30 2.30
C LEU A 111 -4.39 -1.54 2.52
N ASN A 112 -5.03 -2.71 2.56
CA ASN A 112 -4.36 -4.01 2.58
C ASN A 112 -4.23 -4.54 1.15
N GLN A 113 -3.12 -4.17 0.49
CA GLN A 113 -2.88 -4.45 -0.93
C GLN A 113 -2.12 -5.77 -1.12
N ASP A 114 -2.02 -6.23 -2.37
CA ASP A 114 -1.28 -7.44 -2.70
C ASP A 114 0.22 -7.29 -2.40
N PRO A 115 0.86 -8.24 -1.67
CA PRO A 115 2.27 -8.15 -1.30
C PRO A 115 3.24 -8.10 -2.49
N PHE A 116 2.99 -8.86 -3.56
CA PHE A 116 3.88 -8.86 -4.72
C PHE A 116 3.76 -7.55 -5.52
N GLU A 117 2.53 -7.07 -5.71
CA GLU A 117 2.30 -5.76 -6.34
C GLU A 117 2.98 -4.64 -5.53
N MET A 118 2.85 -4.65 -4.20
CA MET A 118 3.46 -3.63 -3.35
C MET A 118 4.99 -3.71 -3.32
N LEU A 119 5.55 -4.91 -3.30
CA LEU A 119 7.01 -5.09 -3.38
C LEU A 119 7.59 -4.47 -4.65
N ILE A 120 7.03 -4.79 -5.82
CA ILE A 120 7.47 -4.21 -7.09
C ILE A 120 7.21 -2.70 -7.14
N SER A 121 6.03 -2.26 -6.73
CA SER A 121 5.63 -0.85 -6.75
C SER A 121 6.53 0.03 -5.87
N PHE A 122 6.89 -0.44 -4.67
CA PHE A 122 7.78 0.32 -3.79
C PHE A 122 9.26 0.24 -4.19
N ILE A 123 9.71 -0.81 -4.87
CA ILE A 123 11.01 -0.78 -5.57
C ILE A 123 11.01 0.32 -6.66
N ILE A 124 9.94 0.42 -7.45
CA ILE A 124 9.78 1.48 -8.47
C ILE A 124 9.74 2.87 -7.81
N SER A 125 9.21 2.98 -6.61
CA SER A 125 9.05 4.27 -5.91
C SER A 125 10.35 4.91 -5.44
N ALA A 126 11.44 4.16 -5.33
CA ALA A 126 12.73 4.65 -4.85
C ALA A 126 13.26 5.81 -5.72
N ARG A 127 13.38 7.02 -5.14
CA ARG A 127 13.81 8.25 -5.85
C ARG A 127 12.97 8.52 -7.11
N ASN A 128 11.66 8.43 -7.00
CA ASN A 128 10.76 8.59 -8.14
C ASN A 128 9.55 9.46 -7.77
N SER A 129 8.89 10.06 -8.76
CA SER A 129 7.66 10.83 -8.57
C SER A 129 6.42 9.94 -8.71
N ILE A 130 5.34 10.26 -8.00
CA ILE A 130 4.08 9.50 -8.07
C ILE A 130 3.58 9.32 -9.52
N PRO A 131 3.53 10.35 -10.38
CA PRO A 131 3.11 10.16 -11.77
C PRO A 131 4.01 9.19 -12.54
N SER A 132 5.33 9.24 -12.33
CA SER A 132 6.27 8.32 -12.99
C SER A 132 6.12 6.88 -12.47
N ILE A 133 5.88 6.70 -11.16
CA ILE A 133 5.60 5.39 -10.55
C ILE A 133 4.35 4.79 -11.21
N MET A 134 3.24 5.52 -11.22
CA MET A 134 1.97 5.07 -11.81
C MET A 134 2.14 4.70 -13.29
N LYS A 135 2.86 5.52 -14.07
CA LYS A 135 3.14 5.27 -15.49
C LYS A 135 3.92 3.96 -15.69
N THR A 136 4.94 3.72 -14.87
CA THR A 136 5.76 2.50 -14.96
C THR A 136 4.94 1.26 -14.59
N ILE A 137 4.19 1.33 -13.48
CA ILE A 137 3.30 0.23 -13.04
C ILE A 137 2.25 -0.08 -14.11
N ASN A 138 1.62 0.94 -14.70
CA ASN A 138 0.63 0.74 -15.76
C ASN A 138 1.24 0.08 -17.00
N LYS A 139 2.47 0.43 -17.39
CA LYS A 139 3.17 -0.24 -18.50
C LYS A 139 3.50 -1.70 -18.20
N ILE A 140 3.96 -2.01 -16.98
CA ILE A 140 4.18 -3.40 -16.56
C ILE A 140 2.86 -4.18 -16.61
N SER A 141 1.80 -3.61 -16.07
CA SER A 141 0.48 -4.24 -16.05
C SER A 141 -0.08 -4.47 -17.46
N SER A 142 0.03 -3.49 -18.35
CA SER A 142 -0.47 -3.63 -19.73
C SER A 142 0.35 -4.61 -20.58
N LYS A 143 1.62 -4.84 -20.23
CA LYS A 143 2.49 -5.78 -20.96
C LYS A 143 2.32 -7.23 -20.49
N TYR A 144 2.13 -7.45 -19.18
CA TYR A 144 2.17 -8.78 -18.59
C TYR A 144 0.88 -9.20 -17.86
N GLY A 145 0.07 -8.24 -17.45
CA GLY A 145 -1.15 -8.51 -16.68
C GLY A 145 -2.35 -8.90 -17.53
N SER A 146 -3.34 -9.53 -16.90
CA SER A 146 -4.59 -9.92 -17.54
C SER A 146 -5.42 -8.68 -17.92
N LYS A 147 -5.97 -8.70 -19.15
CA LYS A 147 -6.89 -7.67 -19.64
C LYS A 147 -8.24 -7.76 -18.95
N ILE A 148 -8.79 -6.63 -18.55
CA ILE A 148 -10.11 -6.50 -17.92
C ILE A 148 -10.89 -5.39 -18.62
N GLU A 149 -12.07 -5.71 -19.15
CA GLU A 149 -12.96 -4.72 -19.75
C GLU A 149 -13.97 -4.25 -18.71
N TYR A 150 -14.14 -2.93 -18.61
CA TYR A 150 -15.15 -2.33 -17.78
C TYR A 150 -15.66 -1.03 -18.41
N LYS A 151 -16.98 -0.94 -18.65
CA LYS A 151 -17.59 0.09 -19.50
C LYS A 151 -16.77 0.16 -20.81
N ASP A 152 -16.69 1.17 -21.51
CA ASP A 152 -15.94 1.26 -22.79
C ASP A 152 -14.42 1.39 -22.64
N ASN A 153 -13.84 0.93 -21.51
CA ASN A 153 -12.42 1.06 -21.21
C ASN A 153 -11.76 -0.28 -20.93
N THR A 154 -10.50 -0.38 -21.33
CA THR A 154 -9.61 -1.51 -21.03
C THR A 154 -8.71 -1.18 -19.84
N TYR A 155 -8.71 -2.06 -18.86
CA TYR A 155 -7.80 -2.06 -17.71
C TYR A 155 -6.95 -3.32 -17.74
N TYR A 156 -5.89 -3.35 -16.95
CA TYR A 156 -5.02 -4.50 -16.84
C TYR A 156 -4.75 -4.80 -15.36
N ALA A 157 -4.89 -6.05 -14.95
CA ALA A 157 -4.45 -6.50 -13.63
C ALA A 157 -2.95 -6.28 -13.45
N PHE A 158 -2.47 -6.13 -12.22
CA PHE A 158 -1.04 -6.29 -11.96
C PHE A 158 -0.67 -7.76 -12.22
N PRO A 159 0.44 -8.04 -12.94
CA PRO A 159 0.77 -9.41 -13.28
C PRO A 159 1.10 -10.23 -12.05
N THR A 160 0.61 -11.46 -12.01
CA THR A 160 1.11 -12.47 -11.08
C THR A 160 2.58 -12.80 -11.39
N VAL A 161 3.30 -13.35 -10.41
CA VAL A 161 4.70 -13.77 -10.65
C VAL A 161 4.82 -14.79 -11.78
N ASP A 162 3.81 -15.66 -11.96
CA ASP A 162 3.78 -16.65 -13.05
C ASP A 162 3.65 -15.98 -14.44
N GLN A 163 2.93 -14.88 -14.54
CA GLN A 163 2.75 -14.15 -15.80
C GLN A 163 3.99 -13.33 -16.21
N ILE A 164 4.77 -12.85 -15.24
CA ILE A 164 5.93 -11.98 -15.48
C ILE A 164 7.28 -12.70 -15.36
N LYS A 165 7.31 -13.98 -14.99
CA LYS A 165 8.55 -14.74 -14.69
C LYS A 165 9.59 -14.76 -15.82
N ASP A 166 9.14 -14.69 -17.05
CA ASP A 166 9.99 -14.77 -18.26
C ASP A 166 10.37 -13.37 -18.80
N ALA A 167 10.04 -12.28 -18.07
CA ALA A 167 10.37 -10.92 -18.45
C ALA A 167 11.88 -10.71 -18.51
N THR A 168 12.37 -10.05 -19.58
CA THR A 168 13.78 -9.70 -19.72
C THR A 168 14.10 -8.36 -19.08
N LEU A 169 15.39 -8.11 -18.84
CA LEU A 169 15.87 -6.83 -18.30
C LEU A 169 15.49 -5.68 -19.23
N GLU A 170 15.65 -5.85 -20.52
CA GLU A 170 15.36 -4.87 -21.58
C GLU A 170 13.87 -4.51 -21.56
N GLU A 171 13.02 -5.52 -21.50
CA GLU A 171 11.57 -5.32 -21.45
C GLU A 171 11.11 -4.52 -20.21
N ILE A 172 11.68 -4.80 -19.04
CA ILE A 172 11.39 -4.03 -17.83
C ILE A 172 11.99 -2.60 -17.92
N GLN A 173 13.15 -2.42 -18.58
CA GLN A 173 13.71 -1.08 -18.83
C GLN A 173 12.80 -0.22 -19.70
N GLU A 174 12.19 -0.78 -20.74
CA GLU A 174 11.24 -0.11 -21.65
C GLU A 174 9.99 0.42 -20.93
N THR A 175 9.64 -0.16 -19.78
CA THR A 175 8.52 0.34 -18.96
C THR A 175 8.81 1.68 -18.28
N GLY A 176 10.09 2.07 -18.22
CA GLY A 176 10.57 3.26 -17.52
C GLY A 176 11.08 3.00 -16.10
N ALA A 177 11.28 1.73 -15.73
CA ALA A 177 11.82 1.36 -14.42
C ALA A 177 13.29 1.81 -14.22
N SER A 178 14.02 2.15 -15.30
CA SER A 178 15.39 2.68 -15.27
C SER A 178 16.35 1.74 -14.52
N PHE A 179 17.22 2.25 -13.65
CA PHE A 179 18.18 1.45 -12.88
C PHE A 179 17.51 0.41 -11.95
N ARG A 180 16.21 0.55 -11.69
CA ARG A 180 15.45 -0.38 -10.82
C ARG A 180 15.08 -1.68 -11.55
N SER A 181 15.17 -1.71 -12.88
CA SER A 181 14.83 -2.89 -13.69
C SER A 181 15.57 -4.14 -13.23
N LYS A 182 16.87 -4.02 -12.89
CA LYS A 182 17.66 -5.13 -12.37
C LYS A 182 17.17 -5.64 -11.00
N TYR A 183 16.60 -4.76 -10.16
CA TYR A 183 16.03 -5.15 -8.87
C TYR A 183 14.69 -5.85 -9.07
N ILE A 184 13.88 -5.37 -10.01
CA ILE A 184 12.60 -5.96 -10.36
C ILE A 184 12.79 -7.37 -10.92
N ILE A 185 13.73 -7.58 -11.87
CA ILE A 185 14.04 -8.91 -12.43
C ILE A 185 14.53 -9.87 -11.33
N ASP A 186 15.45 -9.42 -10.47
CA ASP A 186 15.92 -10.23 -9.34
C ASP A 186 14.78 -10.60 -8.39
N THR A 187 13.90 -9.65 -8.08
CA THR A 187 12.71 -9.90 -7.23
C THR A 187 11.77 -10.91 -7.86
N ILE A 188 11.45 -10.77 -9.15
CA ILE A 188 10.58 -11.72 -9.88
C ILE A 188 11.17 -13.12 -9.83
N ALA A 189 12.46 -13.27 -10.12
CA ALA A 189 13.14 -14.57 -10.11
C ALA A 189 13.07 -15.23 -8.72
N ASN A 190 13.40 -14.49 -7.67
CA ASN A 190 13.42 -15.00 -6.30
C ASN A 190 12.01 -15.41 -5.81
N VAL A 191 10.98 -14.57 -6.04
CA VAL A 191 9.59 -14.88 -5.66
C VAL A 191 9.06 -16.08 -6.47
N TYR A 192 9.38 -16.15 -7.76
CA TYR A 192 8.99 -17.30 -8.59
C TYR A 192 9.64 -18.61 -8.12
N MET A 193 10.95 -18.59 -7.81
CA MET A 193 11.65 -19.77 -7.31
C MET A 193 11.12 -20.21 -5.95
N SER A 194 10.82 -19.26 -5.06
CA SER A 194 10.17 -19.56 -3.78
C SER A 194 8.83 -20.25 -3.96
N LYS A 195 7.95 -19.70 -4.80
CA LYS A 195 6.64 -20.29 -5.11
C LYS A 195 6.77 -21.70 -5.73
N LYS A 196 7.75 -21.90 -6.60
CA LYS A 196 8.02 -23.20 -7.23
C LYS A 196 8.51 -24.21 -6.21
N ALA A 197 9.45 -23.84 -5.34
CA ALA A 197 10.01 -24.71 -4.30
C ALA A 197 8.91 -25.18 -3.32
N THR A 198 8.03 -24.28 -2.89
CA THR A 198 6.89 -24.60 -2.02
C THR A 198 5.95 -25.62 -2.68
N LYS A 199 5.65 -25.47 -3.98
CA LYS A 199 4.78 -26.39 -4.72
C LYS A 199 5.38 -27.78 -4.90
N LEU A 200 6.71 -27.89 -5.05
CA LEU A 200 7.38 -29.18 -5.28
C LEU A 200 7.63 -29.97 -3.99
N GLY A 201 7.52 -29.36 -2.82
CA GLY A 201 7.77 -30.00 -1.53
C GLY A 201 9.22 -30.44 -1.32
N ASP A 202 10.17 -29.88 -2.08
CA ASP A 202 11.60 -30.16 -1.94
C ASP A 202 12.16 -29.38 -0.76
N ASN A 203 12.39 -30.08 0.35
CA ASN A 203 12.84 -29.47 1.61
C ASN A 203 14.17 -28.70 1.49
N ASN A 204 15.11 -29.15 0.65
CA ASN A 204 16.40 -28.48 0.51
C ASN A 204 16.29 -27.17 -0.28
N THR A 205 15.57 -27.20 -1.41
CA THR A 205 15.33 -26.00 -2.23
C THR A 205 14.35 -25.04 -1.54
N SER A 206 13.39 -25.56 -0.76
CA SER A 206 12.43 -24.75 -0.03
C SER A 206 13.07 -23.90 1.08
N GLU A 207 14.07 -24.40 1.80
CA GLU A 207 14.77 -23.63 2.84
C GLU A 207 15.57 -22.45 2.26
N GLU A 208 16.26 -22.62 1.12
CA GLU A 208 17.01 -21.55 0.46
C GLU A 208 16.13 -20.39 -0.01
N PHE A 209 14.94 -20.69 -0.59
CA PHE A 209 14.05 -19.70 -1.15
C PHE A 209 12.93 -19.25 -0.21
N LYS A 210 12.79 -19.87 0.96
CA LYS A 210 11.76 -19.52 1.96
C LYS A 210 11.83 -18.04 2.38
N LYS A 211 13.01 -17.46 2.43
CA LYS A 211 13.22 -16.03 2.72
C LYS A 211 12.60 -15.08 1.69
N TYR A 212 12.17 -15.58 0.53
CA TYR A 212 11.49 -14.82 -0.53
C TYR A 212 10.01 -15.21 -0.66
N ASP A 213 9.51 -16.07 0.21
CA ASP A 213 8.09 -16.41 0.29
C ASP A 213 7.33 -15.28 0.98
N LEU A 214 6.49 -14.57 0.24
CA LEU A 214 5.80 -13.38 0.75
C LEU A 214 4.74 -13.74 1.81
N ASP A 215 4.12 -14.92 1.73
CA ASP A 215 3.17 -15.38 2.75
C ASP A 215 3.91 -15.76 4.04
N TYR A 216 5.06 -16.42 3.93
CA TYR A 216 5.92 -16.69 5.06
C TYR A 216 6.40 -15.39 5.73
N ILE A 217 6.91 -14.44 4.93
CA ILE A 217 7.38 -13.13 5.43
C ILE A 217 6.25 -12.37 6.14
N LYS A 218 5.04 -12.40 5.59
CA LYS A 218 3.86 -11.77 6.20
C LYS A 218 3.57 -12.32 7.59
N ASN A 219 3.83 -13.60 7.83
CA ASN A 219 3.55 -14.26 9.11
C ASN A 219 4.67 -14.11 10.15
N LEU A 220 5.83 -13.56 9.80
CA LEU A 220 6.91 -13.24 10.74
C LEU A 220 6.50 -12.13 11.72
N SER A 221 7.25 -11.98 12.82
CA SER A 221 7.15 -10.79 13.67
C SER A 221 7.48 -9.51 12.88
N ASP A 222 7.08 -8.35 13.39
CA ASP A 222 7.27 -7.09 12.67
C ASP A 222 8.74 -6.80 12.36
N ASP A 223 9.67 -7.09 13.30
CA ASP A 223 11.10 -6.85 13.09
C ASP A 223 11.73 -7.90 12.17
N GLU A 224 11.33 -9.16 12.26
CA GLU A 224 11.77 -10.21 11.33
C GLU A 224 11.23 -9.96 9.92
N CYS A 225 9.96 -9.55 9.77
CA CYS A 225 9.37 -9.15 8.49
C CYS A 225 10.15 -7.99 7.85
N HIS A 226 10.47 -6.96 8.64
CA HIS A 226 11.27 -5.83 8.18
C HIS A 226 12.66 -6.26 7.70
N ALA A 227 13.31 -7.17 8.43
CA ALA A 227 14.63 -7.69 8.04
C ALA A 227 14.54 -8.55 6.77
N ALA A 228 13.56 -9.46 6.69
CA ALA A 228 13.36 -10.34 5.54
C ALA A 228 13.06 -9.55 4.25
N LEU A 229 12.25 -8.50 4.32
CA LEU A 229 11.97 -7.64 3.16
C LEU A 229 13.23 -6.94 2.64
N GLN A 230 14.22 -6.66 3.48
CA GLN A 230 15.49 -6.03 3.07
C GLN A 230 16.45 -7.00 2.38
N GLU A 231 16.17 -8.30 2.35
CA GLU A 231 16.91 -9.28 1.54
C GLU A 231 16.64 -9.10 0.03
N PHE A 232 15.51 -8.47 -0.35
CA PHE A 232 15.23 -8.13 -1.73
C PHE A 232 16.09 -6.94 -2.18
N LYS A 233 16.77 -7.10 -3.33
CA LYS A 233 17.58 -6.02 -3.91
C LYS A 233 16.75 -4.77 -4.20
N GLY A 234 17.23 -3.63 -3.75
CA GLY A 234 16.53 -2.35 -3.90
C GLY A 234 15.52 -2.04 -2.80
N VAL A 235 15.36 -2.94 -1.82
CA VAL A 235 14.53 -2.73 -0.64
C VAL A 235 15.41 -2.33 0.54
N GLY A 236 15.39 -1.04 0.88
CA GLY A 236 15.98 -0.52 2.12
C GLY A 236 14.93 -0.34 3.21
N ALA A 237 15.33 0.10 4.39
CA ALA A 237 14.47 0.22 5.58
C ALA A 237 13.15 0.96 5.31
N LYS A 238 13.17 2.10 4.60
CA LYS A 238 11.96 2.86 4.26
C LYS A 238 11.02 2.06 3.34
N VAL A 239 11.56 1.38 2.33
CA VAL A 239 10.78 0.59 1.37
C VAL A 239 10.18 -0.62 2.08
N ALA A 240 10.96 -1.30 2.94
CA ALA A 240 10.46 -2.40 3.78
C ALA A 240 9.28 -1.95 4.65
N ASP A 241 9.39 -0.82 5.36
CA ASP A 241 8.30 -0.27 6.16
C ASP A 241 7.04 0.04 5.32
N CYS A 242 7.19 0.53 4.08
CA CYS A 242 6.05 0.76 3.20
C CYS A 242 5.34 -0.55 2.82
N ILE A 243 6.11 -1.58 2.43
CA ILE A 243 5.55 -2.89 2.07
C ILE A 243 4.84 -3.50 3.29
N MET A 244 5.48 -3.45 4.46
CA MET A 244 4.92 -3.90 5.73
C MET A 244 3.56 -3.25 6.01
N LEU A 245 3.51 -1.93 5.92
CA LEU A 245 2.32 -1.15 6.27
C LEU A 245 1.17 -1.37 5.29
N PHE A 246 1.45 -1.41 3.99
CA PHE A 246 0.42 -1.37 2.94
C PHE A 246 0.06 -2.74 2.35
N SER A 247 0.73 -3.83 2.78
CA SER A 247 0.42 -5.17 2.28
C SER A 247 0.65 -6.33 3.26
N MET A 248 1.43 -6.12 4.33
CA MET A 248 1.74 -7.19 5.29
C MET A 248 0.96 -7.08 6.61
N GLU A 249 0.06 -6.09 6.72
CA GLU A 249 -0.73 -5.81 7.93
C GLU A 249 0.14 -5.53 9.18
N LYS A 250 1.36 -4.97 8.97
CA LYS A 250 2.32 -4.64 10.03
C LYS A 250 2.21 -3.17 10.40
N TYR A 251 1.23 -2.83 11.22
CA TYR A 251 0.88 -1.43 11.54
C TYR A 251 1.84 -0.75 12.52
N SER A 252 2.86 -1.45 13.04
CA SER A 252 3.96 -0.85 13.78
C SER A 252 5.07 -0.28 12.88
N ALA A 253 4.98 -0.49 11.56
CA ALA A 253 5.90 0.08 10.59
C ALA A 253 5.80 1.61 10.56
N PHE A 254 6.94 2.28 10.37
CA PHE A 254 6.98 3.74 10.30
C PHE A 254 7.91 4.19 9.17
N PRO A 255 7.43 4.19 7.91
CA PRO A 255 8.22 4.65 6.78
C PRO A 255 8.63 6.12 6.92
N VAL A 256 9.93 6.41 6.95
CA VAL A 256 10.43 7.79 7.06
C VAL A 256 10.91 8.26 5.70
N ASP A 257 10.10 9.10 5.05
CA ASP A 257 10.49 9.84 3.85
C ASP A 257 10.81 11.31 4.16
N VAL A 258 11.01 12.13 3.14
CA VAL A 258 11.31 13.54 3.29
C VAL A 258 10.17 14.32 3.98
N TRP A 259 8.92 13.97 3.71
CA TRP A 259 7.76 14.64 4.30
C TRP A 259 7.56 14.26 5.76
N VAL A 260 7.68 12.96 6.06
CA VAL A 260 7.63 12.47 7.45
C VAL A 260 8.80 13.03 8.26
N LYS A 261 10.01 13.08 7.68
CA LYS A 261 11.14 13.74 8.34
C LYS A 261 10.83 15.21 8.67
N ARG A 262 10.28 15.95 7.72
CA ARG A 262 9.85 17.35 7.94
C ARG A 262 8.78 17.47 9.01
N ALA A 263 7.76 16.60 9.01
CA ALA A 263 6.75 16.58 10.05
C ALA A 263 7.36 16.32 11.44
N MET A 264 8.29 15.35 11.52
CA MET A 264 8.96 15.00 12.78
C MET A 264 9.85 16.12 13.30
N ILE A 265 10.51 16.87 12.41
CA ILE A 265 11.25 18.09 12.80
C ILE A 265 10.26 19.16 13.28
N TYR A 266 9.24 19.46 12.50
CA TYR A 266 8.26 20.50 12.79
C TYR A 266 7.49 20.26 14.09
N PHE A 267 7.04 19.04 14.32
CA PHE A 267 6.22 18.70 15.48
C PHE A 267 7.04 18.27 16.72
N TYR A 268 8.20 17.64 16.52
CA TYR A 268 8.93 16.96 17.60
C TYR A 268 10.39 17.42 17.74
N GLY A 269 10.83 18.43 17.00
CA GLY A 269 12.19 18.97 17.11
C GLY A 269 13.29 17.97 16.73
N ALA A 270 13.06 17.14 15.72
CA ALA A 270 13.96 16.05 15.33
C ALA A 270 15.06 16.49 14.34
N GLU A 271 15.58 17.72 14.44
CA GLU A 271 16.44 18.35 13.41
C GLU A 271 17.70 17.54 13.11
N ASP A 272 18.41 17.06 14.11
CA ASP A 272 19.67 16.29 13.97
C ASP A 272 19.46 14.77 13.94
N ALA A 273 18.23 14.30 13.85
CA ALA A 273 17.97 12.87 13.91
C ALA A 273 18.15 12.20 12.54
N SER A 274 18.90 11.10 12.50
CA SER A 274 18.92 10.21 11.34
C SER A 274 17.53 9.59 11.10
N LEU A 275 17.25 9.16 9.86
CA LEU A 275 15.97 8.51 9.52
C LEU A 275 15.67 7.31 10.42
N ASN A 276 16.71 6.53 10.77
CA ASN A 276 16.56 5.39 11.67
C ASN A 276 16.24 5.81 13.11
N LYS A 277 16.84 6.88 13.63
CA LYS A 277 16.50 7.42 14.96
C LYS A 277 15.05 7.91 15.00
N ILE A 278 14.58 8.59 13.94
CA ILE A 278 13.18 9.02 13.81
C ILE A 278 12.24 7.81 13.82
N ARG A 279 12.56 6.77 13.02
CA ARG A 279 11.79 5.52 12.97
C ARG A 279 11.66 4.86 14.34
N ILE A 280 12.78 4.70 15.05
CA ILE A 280 12.81 4.08 16.41
C ILE A 280 12.01 4.93 17.39
N PHE A 281 12.21 6.24 17.41
CA PHE A 281 11.46 7.15 18.28
C PHE A 281 9.94 7.03 18.04
N ALA A 282 9.50 7.08 16.80
CA ALA A 282 8.09 7.02 16.47
C ALA A 282 7.46 5.65 16.82
N ARG A 283 8.16 4.54 16.55
CA ARG A 283 7.71 3.20 16.93
C ARG A 283 7.60 3.03 18.45
N ASN A 284 8.54 3.60 19.20
CA ASN A 284 8.47 3.60 20.67
C ASN A 284 7.32 4.47 21.18
N LYS A 285 7.08 5.62 20.56
CA LYS A 285 6.05 6.58 20.97
C LYS A 285 4.63 6.09 20.65
N PHE A 286 4.42 5.58 19.44
CA PHE A 286 3.08 5.21 18.93
C PHE A 286 2.81 3.70 18.96
N GLY A 287 3.82 2.88 19.24
CA GLY A 287 3.69 1.43 19.41
C GLY A 287 3.08 0.74 18.19
N LYS A 288 2.09 -0.10 18.43
CA LYS A 288 1.42 -0.91 17.40
C LYS A 288 0.61 -0.12 16.38
N ILE A 289 0.39 1.17 16.61
CA ILE A 289 -0.37 2.06 15.71
C ILE A 289 0.52 3.11 15.02
N SER A 290 1.84 2.89 15.03
CA SER A 290 2.82 3.83 14.43
C SER A 290 2.56 4.11 12.95
N GLY A 291 2.14 3.11 12.19
CA GLY A 291 1.86 3.25 10.76
C GLY A 291 0.67 4.18 10.47
N PHE A 292 -0.35 4.17 11.33
CA PHE A 292 -1.45 5.14 11.23
C PHE A 292 -0.96 6.55 11.54
N ALA A 293 -0.16 6.72 12.60
CA ALA A 293 0.45 8.01 12.93
C ALA A 293 1.30 8.54 11.76
N GLN A 294 2.12 7.67 11.17
CA GLN A 294 2.95 8.01 10.01
C GLN A 294 2.10 8.49 8.83
N GLN A 295 1.01 7.80 8.51
CA GLN A 295 0.18 8.14 7.36
C GLN A 295 -0.54 9.49 7.54
N TYR A 296 -1.02 9.80 8.74
CA TYR A 296 -1.58 11.11 9.05
C TYR A 296 -0.53 12.23 8.98
N LEU A 297 0.66 12.01 9.54
CA LEU A 297 1.77 12.98 9.49
C LEU A 297 2.23 13.22 8.04
N PHE A 298 2.40 12.15 7.25
CA PHE A 298 2.79 12.24 5.86
C PHE A 298 1.80 13.06 5.04
N TYR A 299 0.50 12.71 5.14
CA TYR A 299 -0.55 13.39 4.40
C TYR A 299 -0.63 14.87 4.78
N TYR A 300 -0.64 15.17 6.07
CA TYR A 300 -0.66 16.53 6.56
C TYR A 300 0.55 17.35 6.07
N ALA A 301 1.75 16.82 6.21
CA ALA A 301 2.98 17.51 5.83
C ALA A 301 3.04 17.80 4.32
N ARG A 302 2.65 16.83 3.50
CA ARG A 302 2.66 16.96 2.04
C ARG A 302 1.64 17.97 1.55
N GLU A 303 0.38 17.88 2.01
CA GLU A 303 -0.69 18.76 1.56
C GLU A 303 -0.49 20.19 2.04
N ASN A 304 0.01 20.38 3.24
CA ASN A 304 0.33 21.71 3.78
C ASN A 304 1.73 22.21 3.37
N LYS A 305 2.47 21.45 2.55
CA LYS A 305 3.80 21.81 2.03
C LYS A 305 4.75 22.29 3.14
N ILE A 306 4.76 21.57 4.27
CA ILE A 306 5.60 21.93 5.42
C ILE A 306 7.05 22.05 4.94
N LYS A 307 7.62 23.25 5.11
CA LYS A 307 9.03 23.55 4.88
C LYS A 307 9.74 23.58 6.23
N ILE A 308 10.97 23.12 6.25
CA ILE A 308 11.93 23.39 7.31
C ILE A 308 12.66 24.64 6.83
N GLU A 309 12.73 25.69 7.64
CA GLU A 309 13.64 26.81 7.40
C GLU A 309 15.05 26.26 7.60
N ASP A 310 15.92 26.42 6.58
CA ASP A 310 17.32 25.98 6.62
C ASP A 310 18.14 26.86 7.58
#